data_e8b2a714fe9b419d882bb1e5776a6d18
#
_entry.id   e8b2a714fe9b419d882bb1e5776a6d18
#
_cell.length_a   1.000
_cell.length_b   1.000
_cell.length_c   1.000
_cell.angle_alpha   90.00
_cell.angle_beta   90.00
_cell.angle_gamma   90.00
#
_symmetry.space_group_name_H-M   'P 1'
#
loop_
_entity.id
_entity.type
_entity.pdbx_description
1 polymer ?
#
loop_
_entity_poly.entity_id
_entity_poly.type
_entity_poly.pdbx_seq_one_letter_code
_entity_poly.pdbx_strand_id
1 'polypeptide(L)'
;ENSEIFKMNLFPLAKKDVSWNAEIENKFGISKEIYYGSFFKNRMGFIKQIIQKFEPKLIICTSPKDYKDYFVEAFLGNNEIINYSWDYLVINEDKKFKISLYDNGKTKVVIAPFLGRGNLSSHYEVALMAKYLRKKYSDSFIN
;
A
#
# COMPACT_ATOMS: atom_id res chain seq x y z
N GLU A 1 -7.74 -2.86 -24.65
CA GLU A 1 -6.58 -2.21 -24.00
C GLU A 1 -6.27 -2.98 -22.72
N ASN A 2 -5.11 -3.62 -22.68
CA ASN A 2 -4.65 -4.32 -21.46
C ASN A 2 -4.17 -3.27 -20.48
N SER A 3 -4.94 -3.05 -19.42
CA SER A 3 -4.44 -2.27 -18.28
C SER A 3 -3.29 -3.05 -17.65
N GLU A 4 -2.08 -2.54 -17.75
CA GLU A 4 -0.93 -3.17 -17.11
C GLU A 4 -1.03 -3.02 -15.60
N ILE A 5 -1.07 -4.15 -14.90
CA ILE A 5 -1.06 -4.19 -13.44
C ILE A 5 0.35 -4.59 -12.99
N PHE A 6 0.99 -3.71 -12.27
CA PHE A 6 2.28 -3.98 -11.65
C PHE A 6 2.10 -4.27 -10.16
N LYS A 7 2.67 -5.39 -9.69
CA LYS A 7 2.63 -5.81 -8.28
C LYS A 7 4.03 -5.88 -7.70
N MET A 8 4.24 -5.26 -6.56
CA MET A 8 5.51 -5.30 -5.85
C MET A 8 5.33 -5.29 -4.32
N ASN A 9 6.33 -5.79 -3.61
CA ASN A 9 6.44 -5.63 -2.17
C ASN A 9 7.33 -4.42 -1.84
N LEU A 10 6.88 -3.57 -0.93
CA LEU A 10 7.69 -2.44 -0.45
C LEU A 10 8.93 -2.94 0.31
N PHE A 11 8.74 -3.95 1.16
CA PHE A 11 9.80 -4.61 1.91
C PHE A 11 10.02 -6.03 1.37
N PRO A 12 11.19 -6.33 0.80
CA PRO A 12 11.43 -7.59 0.09
C PRO A 12 11.69 -8.79 1.00
N LEU A 13 11.92 -8.58 2.29
CA LEU A 13 12.19 -9.68 3.22
C LEU A 13 10.94 -10.53 3.43
N ALA A 14 11.01 -11.78 3.00
CA ALA A 14 9.97 -12.77 3.27
C ALA A 14 10.06 -13.21 4.73
N LYS A 15 9.00 -12.99 5.49
CA LYS A 15 8.86 -13.45 6.87
C LYS A 15 7.45 -13.96 7.13
N LYS A 16 7.34 -14.88 8.11
CA LYS A 16 6.08 -15.57 8.40
C LYS A 16 5.02 -14.64 8.97
N ASP A 17 5.42 -13.66 9.75
CA ASP A 17 4.55 -12.64 10.30
C ASP A 17 5.14 -11.24 10.09
N VAL A 18 4.38 -10.20 10.40
CA VAL A 18 4.79 -8.80 10.24
C VAL A 18 5.65 -8.30 11.39
N SER A 19 5.75 -9.06 12.48
CA SER A 19 6.55 -8.68 13.63
C SER A 19 8.04 -8.86 13.36
N TRP A 20 8.84 -7.93 13.83
CA TRP A 20 10.28 -8.06 13.89
C TRP A 20 10.64 -8.59 15.27
N ASN A 21 11.34 -9.68 15.33
CA ASN A 21 11.72 -10.34 16.57
C ASN A 21 13.21 -10.73 16.58
N ALA A 22 13.71 -11.13 17.74
CA ALA A 22 15.10 -11.53 17.93
C ALA A 22 15.54 -12.69 17.02
N GLU A 23 14.61 -13.60 16.63
CA GLU A 23 14.91 -14.68 15.70
C GLU A 23 15.29 -14.14 14.32
N ILE A 24 14.57 -13.13 13.83
CA ILE A 24 14.86 -12.47 12.55
C ILE A 24 16.18 -11.72 12.64
N GLU A 25 16.43 -10.98 13.72
CA GLU A 25 17.69 -10.27 13.95
C GLU A 25 18.88 -11.22 13.96
N ASN A 26 18.78 -12.30 14.70
CA ASN A 26 19.82 -13.33 14.76
C ASN A 26 20.05 -14.00 13.41
N LYS A 27 18.98 -14.31 12.67
CA LYS A 27 19.07 -14.99 11.38
C LYS A 27 19.72 -14.13 10.29
N PHE A 28 19.45 -12.83 10.29
CA PHE A 28 19.91 -11.92 9.23
C PHE A 28 21.05 -11.00 9.67
N GLY A 29 21.42 -10.99 10.97
CA GLY A 29 22.49 -10.17 11.50
C GLY A 29 22.25 -8.66 11.43
N ILE A 30 20.99 -8.23 11.31
CA ILE A 30 20.60 -6.83 11.17
C ILE A 30 19.43 -6.48 12.09
N SER A 31 19.47 -5.29 12.68
CA SER A 31 18.33 -4.78 13.46
C SER A 31 17.18 -4.33 12.60
N LYS A 32 16.01 -4.18 13.21
CA LYS A 32 14.82 -3.63 12.56
C LYS A 32 15.09 -2.27 11.93
N GLU A 33 15.77 -1.39 12.64
CA GLU A 33 16.09 -0.02 12.22
C GLU A 33 17.00 -0.02 10.99
N ILE A 34 18.03 -0.88 11.02
CA ILE A 34 18.94 -1.03 9.86
C ILE A 34 18.18 -1.56 8.66
N TYR A 35 17.35 -2.59 8.85
CA TYR A 35 16.56 -3.15 7.74
C TYR A 35 15.63 -2.11 7.12
N TYR A 36 14.80 -1.46 7.92
CA TYR A 36 13.85 -0.47 7.39
C TYR A 36 14.56 0.79 6.87
N GLY A 37 15.56 1.30 7.57
CA GLY A 37 16.30 2.49 7.17
C GLY A 37 17.10 2.30 5.88
N SER A 38 17.87 1.21 5.77
CA SER A 38 18.75 0.98 4.62
C SER A 38 18.01 0.43 3.41
N PHE A 39 17.23 -0.63 3.59
CA PHE A 39 16.51 -1.27 2.49
C PHE A 39 15.39 -0.38 1.96
N PHE A 40 14.67 0.30 2.82
CA PHE A 40 13.64 1.22 2.41
C PHE A 40 14.21 2.36 1.55
N LYS A 41 15.26 3.03 2.01
CA LYS A 41 15.91 4.12 1.26
C LYS A 41 16.39 3.67 -0.13
N ASN A 42 17.03 2.51 -0.20
CA ASN A 42 17.50 1.97 -1.49
C ASN A 42 16.33 1.68 -2.44
N ARG A 43 15.24 1.11 -1.93
CA ARG A 43 14.05 0.85 -2.76
C ARG A 43 13.30 2.10 -3.16
N MET A 44 13.39 3.17 -2.37
CA MET A 44 12.77 4.46 -2.72
C MET A 44 13.26 5.01 -4.05
N GLY A 45 14.58 4.91 -4.31
CA GLY A 45 15.14 5.31 -5.61
C GLY A 45 14.52 4.53 -6.77
N PHE A 46 14.39 3.21 -6.62
CA PHE A 46 13.77 2.34 -7.63
C PHE A 46 12.27 2.63 -7.80
N ILE A 47 11.53 2.79 -6.70
CA ILE A 47 10.11 3.14 -6.73
C ILE A 47 9.88 4.48 -7.44
N LYS A 48 10.68 5.50 -7.12
CA LYS A 48 10.60 6.80 -7.80
C LYS A 48 10.79 6.69 -9.31
N GLN A 49 11.75 5.87 -9.76
CA GLN A 49 11.96 5.63 -11.19
C GLN A 49 10.74 4.97 -11.85
N ILE A 50 10.11 3.99 -11.17
CA ILE A 50 8.87 3.36 -11.65
C ILE A 50 7.75 4.40 -11.76
N ILE A 51 7.53 5.19 -10.71
CA ILE A 51 6.49 6.23 -10.70
C ILE A 51 6.72 7.24 -11.83
N GLN A 52 7.94 7.72 -12.01
CA GLN A 52 8.28 8.65 -13.07
C GLN A 52 8.12 8.07 -14.48
N LYS A 53 8.45 6.79 -14.65
CA LYS A 53 8.35 6.12 -15.95
C LYS A 53 6.92 5.80 -16.37
N PHE A 54 6.10 5.34 -15.44
CA PHE A 54 4.77 4.81 -15.73
C PHE A 54 3.63 5.75 -15.35
N GLU A 55 3.90 6.78 -14.56
CA GLU A 55 2.94 7.79 -14.10
C GLU A 55 1.59 7.19 -13.66
N PRO A 56 1.58 6.21 -12.72
CA PRO A 56 0.38 5.50 -12.34
C PRO A 56 -0.64 6.48 -11.76
N LYS A 57 -1.86 6.44 -12.26
CA LYS A 57 -2.96 7.26 -11.75
C LYS A 57 -3.47 6.78 -10.40
N LEU A 58 -3.38 5.48 -10.16
CA LEU A 58 -3.86 4.84 -8.93
C LEU A 58 -2.87 3.79 -8.44
N ILE A 59 -2.51 3.88 -7.17
CA ILE A 59 -1.70 2.88 -6.46
C ILE A 59 -2.53 2.34 -5.30
N ILE A 60 -2.66 1.03 -5.22
CA ILE A 60 -3.37 0.36 -4.13
C ILE A 60 -2.34 -0.35 -3.25
N CYS A 61 -2.26 0.08 -2.00
CA CYS A 61 -1.42 -0.52 -0.99
C CYS A 61 -2.27 -1.34 -0.03
N THR A 62 -1.88 -2.58 0.22
CA THR A 62 -2.50 -3.41 1.24
C THR A 62 -1.50 -3.66 2.36
N SER A 63 -1.79 -3.22 3.58
CA SER A 63 -0.81 -3.27 4.66
C SER A 63 -1.44 -3.29 6.04
N PRO A 64 -0.72 -3.83 7.04
CA PRO A 64 -0.92 -3.47 8.43
C PRO A 64 -0.80 -1.96 8.64
N LYS A 65 -1.49 -1.42 9.64
CA LYS A 65 -1.56 0.02 9.94
C LYS A 65 -0.20 0.71 10.06
N ASP A 66 0.80 0.00 10.53
CA ASP A 66 2.13 0.53 10.87
C ASP A 66 2.99 0.91 9.66
N TYR A 67 2.59 0.52 8.44
CA TYR A 67 3.38 0.81 7.23
C TYR A 67 2.81 1.94 6.37
N LYS A 68 1.76 2.61 6.83
CA LYS A 68 1.07 3.66 6.10
C LYS A 68 2.04 4.78 5.65
N ASP A 69 2.83 5.30 6.56
CA ASP A 69 3.71 6.43 6.29
C ASP A 69 4.83 6.08 5.30
N TYR A 70 5.33 4.84 5.35
CA TYR A 70 6.28 4.34 4.36
C TYR A 70 5.70 4.29 2.95
N PHE A 71 4.42 3.94 2.80
CA PHE A 71 3.77 3.96 1.49
C PHE A 71 3.57 5.38 0.97
N VAL A 72 3.13 6.29 1.83
CA VAL A 72 2.95 7.70 1.46
C VAL A 72 4.28 8.29 0.99
N GLU A 73 5.34 8.12 1.77
CA GLU A 73 6.69 8.57 1.41
C GLU A 73 7.18 7.93 0.12
N ALA A 74 6.96 6.61 -0.05
CA ALA A 74 7.42 5.87 -1.23
C ALA A 74 6.78 6.36 -2.52
N PHE A 75 5.49 6.65 -2.51
CA PHE A 75 4.73 6.89 -3.72
C PHE A 75 4.39 8.34 -3.98
N LEU A 76 4.31 9.18 -2.95
CA LEU A 76 3.95 10.60 -3.10
C LEU A 76 5.08 11.56 -2.72
N GLY A 77 6.12 11.07 -2.04
CA GLY A 77 7.23 11.90 -1.56
C GLY A 77 6.86 12.72 -0.31
N ASN A 78 7.84 13.45 0.23
CA ASN A 78 7.67 14.24 1.47
C ASN A 78 7.39 15.72 1.23
N ASN A 79 7.56 16.23 0.01
CA ASN A 79 7.57 17.67 -0.29
C ASN A 79 6.36 18.14 -1.12
N GLU A 80 5.41 17.27 -1.41
CA GLU A 80 4.24 17.62 -2.22
C GLU A 80 3.02 17.90 -1.31
N ILE A 81 2.16 18.80 -1.76
CA ILE A 81 0.86 19.00 -1.10
C ILE A 81 0.04 17.74 -1.32
N ILE A 82 -0.19 17.02 -0.23
CA ILE A 82 -0.93 15.75 -0.25
C ILE A 82 -2.29 15.98 0.39
N ASN A 83 -3.34 15.84 -0.39
CA ASN A 83 -4.70 15.81 0.10
C ASN A 83 -4.97 14.47 0.77
N TYR A 84 -5.30 14.49 2.04
CA TYR A 84 -5.65 13.31 2.81
C TYR A 84 -7.14 13.25 3.09
N SER A 85 -7.73 12.10 2.87
CA SER A 85 -9.07 11.77 3.31
C SER A 85 -9.13 10.31 3.76
N TRP A 86 -10.23 9.91 4.32
CA TRP A 86 -10.47 8.51 4.67
C TRP A 86 -11.95 8.16 4.48
N ASP A 87 -12.20 6.87 4.39
CA ASP A 87 -13.54 6.33 4.22
C ASP A 87 -13.64 4.95 4.86
N TYR A 88 -14.83 4.42 4.97
CA TYR A 88 -15.04 3.04 5.41
C TYR A 88 -15.49 2.15 4.26
N LEU A 89 -14.79 1.04 4.09
CA LEU A 89 -15.31 -0.12 3.37
C LEU A 89 -16.21 -0.89 4.32
N VAL A 90 -17.51 -0.77 4.13
CA VAL A 90 -18.51 -1.50 4.91
C VAL A 90 -18.69 -2.88 4.30
N ILE A 91 -18.44 -3.93 5.08
CA ILE A 91 -18.67 -5.33 4.70
C ILE A 91 -20.08 -5.76 5.10
N ASN A 92 -20.46 -5.46 6.35
CA ASN A 92 -21.79 -5.67 6.92
C ASN A 92 -21.97 -4.74 8.13
N GLU A 93 -23.03 -4.89 8.89
CA GLU A 93 -23.36 -4.06 10.07
C GLU A 93 -22.25 -4.05 11.12
N ASP A 94 -21.59 -5.20 11.34
CA ASP A 94 -20.58 -5.39 12.39
C ASP A 94 -19.15 -5.20 11.89
N LYS A 95 -18.91 -5.26 10.59
CA LYS A 95 -17.56 -5.28 10.01
C LYS A 95 -17.35 -4.17 8.98
N LYS A 96 -16.46 -3.25 9.34
CA LYS A 96 -16.01 -2.17 8.46
C LYS A 96 -14.52 -1.97 8.57
N PHE A 97 -13.89 -1.58 7.48
CA PHE A 97 -12.46 -1.28 7.43
C PHE A 97 -12.22 0.16 7.02
N LYS A 98 -11.33 0.84 7.73
CA LYS A 98 -10.88 2.17 7.35
C LYS A 98 -9.96 2.07 6.14
N ILE A 99 -10.25 2.85 5.11
CA ILE A 99 -9.41 3.06 3.94
C ILE A 99 -8.86 4.48 4.02
N SER A 100 -7.55 4.62 3.87
CA SER A 100 -6.90 5.93 3.78
C SER A 100 -6.61 6.28 2.33
N LEU A 101 -6.87 7.52 1.97
CA LEU A 101 -6.82 8.05 0.61
C LEU A 101 -5.88 9.25 0.58
N TYR A 102 -4.89 9.21 -0.28
CA TYR A 102 -3.92 10.28 -0.49
C TYR A 102 -3.88 10.64 -1.96
N ASP A 103 -3.81 11.94 -2.26
CA ASP A 103 -3.83 12.46 -3.62
C ASP A 103 -2.90 13.67 -3.71
N ASN A 104 -1.94 13.64 -4.60
CA ASN A 104 -1.03 14.76 -4.90
C ASN A 104 -1.39 15.46 -6.22
N GLY A 105 -2.57 15.21 -6.77
CA GLY A 105 -3.04 15.75 -8.04
C GLY A 105 -2.60 14.94 -9.27
N LYS A 106 -1.58 14.11 -9.17
CA LYS A 106 -1.10 13.25 -10.26
C LYS A 106 -1.40 11.78 -9.98
N THR A 107 -1.06 11.32 -8.79
CA THR A 107 -1.20 9.93 -8.37
C THR A 107 -2.07 9.86 -7.11
N LYS A 108 -3.03 8.96 -7.13
CA LYS A 108 -3.85 8.62 -5.97
C LYS A 108 -3.29 7.36 -5.30
N VAL A 109 -3.06 7.41 -4.00
CA VAL A 109 -2.64 6.25 -3.20
C VAL A 109 -3.74 5.86 -2.24
N VAL A 110 -4.20 4.65 -2.37
CA VAL A 110 -5.21 4.03 -1.50
C VAL A 110 -4.51 3.05 -0.58
N ILE A 111 -4.63 3.24 0.72
CA ILE A 111 -4.13 2.30 1.71
C ILE A 111 -5.32 1.54 2.29
N ALA A 112 -5.43 0.30 1.87
CA ALA A 112 -6.47 -0.64 2.27
C ALA A 112 -5.94 -1.61 3.34
N PRO A 113 -6.82 -2.29 4.07
CA PRO A 113 -6.44 -3.35 4.99
C PRO A 113 -5.67 -4.46 4.29
N PHE A 114 -4.84 -5.16 5.04
CA PHE A 114 -4.09 -6.30 4.54
C PHE A 114 -5.01 -7.40 4.01
N LEU A 115 -4.63 -7.99 2.88
CA LEU A 115 -5.33 -9.15 2.32
C LEU A 115 -4.90 -10.42 3.07
N GLY A 116 -5.68 -10.82 4.06
CA GLY A 116 -5.35 -12.00 4.84
C GLY A 116 -6.13 -12.11 6.15
N ARG A 117 -5.75 -13.09 6.95
CA ARG A 117 -6.44 -13.46 8.18
C ARG A 117 -6.70 -12.27 9.10
N GLY A 118 -7.94 -12.12 9.54
CA GLY A 118 -8.38 -11.02 10.42
C GLY A 118 -8.70 -9.70 9.72
N ASN A 119 -8.44 -9.60 8.41
CA ASN A 119 -8.73 -8.43 7.59
C ASN A 119 -9.60 -8.82 6.39
N LEU A 120 -9.25 -8.34 5.19
CA LEU A 120 -9.92 -8.75 3.95
C LEU A 120 -9.48 -10.18 3.57
N SER A 121 -10.16 -11.18 4.09
CA SER A 121 -9.74 -12.58 4.03
C SER A 121 -10.57 -13.46 3.10
N SER A 122 -11.76 -13.01 2.71
CA SER A 122 -12.65 -13.74 1.81
C SER A 122 -12.66 -13.14 0.41
N HIS A 123 -12.96 -13.97 -0.60
CA HIS A 123 -13.17 -13.48 -1.97
C HIS A 123 -14.28 -12.43 -2.04
N TYR A 124 -15.32 -12.57 -1.23
CA TYR A 124 -16.41 -11.60 -1.14
C TYR A 124 -15.91 -10.22 -0.68
N GLU A 125 -15.13 -10.16 0.39
CA GLU A 125 -14.58 -8.91 0.94
C GLU A 125 -13.63 -8.22 -0.04
N VAL A 126 -12.80 -9.00 -0.73
CA VAL A 126 -11.91 -8.49 -1.79
C VAL A 126 -12.72 -7.95 -2.97
N ALA A 127 -13.80 -8.64 -3.36
CA ALA A 127 -14.70 -8.16 -4.43
C ALA A 127 -15.42 -6.87 -4.04
N LEU A 128 -15.85 -6.74 -2.78
CA LEU A 128 -16.43 -5.49 -2.28
C LEU A 128 -15.42 -4.34 -2.32
N MET A 129 -14.18 -4.58 -1.92
CA MET A 129 -13.11 -3.58 -2.03
C MET A 129 -12.88 -3.17 -3.49
N ALA A 130 -12.81 -4.12 -4.41
CA ALA A 130 -12.65 -3.83 -5.83
C ALA A 130 -13.82 -3.01 -6.40
N LYS A 131 -15.05 -3.33 -6.01
CA LYS A 131 -16.24 -2.57 -6.38
C LYS A 131 -16.22 -1.15 -5.83
N TYR A 132 -15.84 -0.99 -4.56
CA TYR A 132 -15.68 0.31 -3.94
C TYR A 132 -14.66 1.18 -4.66
N LEU A 133 -13.46 0.64 -4.91
CA LEU A 133 -12.39 1.36 -5.61
C LEU A 133 -12.80 1.74 -7.02
N ARG A 134 -13.42 0.83 -7.78
CA ARG A 134 -13.91 1.11 -9.13
C ARG A 134 -14.94 2.24 -9.13
N LYS A 135 -15.89 2.24 -8.20
CA LYS A 135 -16.89 3.30 -8.09
C LYS A 135 -16.25 4.67 -7.75
N LYS A 136 -15.28 4.67 -6.83
CA LYS A 136 -14.67 5.92 -6.32
C LYS A 136 -13.63 6.50 -7.28
N TYR A 137 -12.99 5.66 -8.08
CA TYR A 137 -11.88 6.05 -8.96
C TYR A 137 -12.12 5.63 -10.41
N SER A 138 -13.39 5.62 -10.85
CA SER A 138 -13.76 5.24 -12.23
C SER A 138 -12.87 5.92 -13.27
N ASP A 139 -12.65 7.22 -13.11
CA ASP A 139 -11.85 8.04 -14.05
C ASP A 139 -10.35 7.66 -14.08
N SER A 140 -9.88 6.94 -13.06
CA SER A 140 -8.50 6.45 -13.00
C SER A 140 -8.32 5.08 -13.68
N PHE A 141 -9.43 4.40 -14.03
CA PHE A 141 -9.43 3.11 -14.72
C PHE A 141 -9.78 3.22 -16.20
N ILE A 142 -10.25 4.40 -16.64
CA ILE A 142 -10.62 4.66 -18.03
C ILE A 142 -9.47 5.41 -18.71
N ASN A 143 -8.69 4.68 -19.45
CA ASN A 143 -7.83 5.20 -20.54
C ASN A 143 -7.68 4.17 -21.61
#